data_7d3f2ea85049dbf7f8ce7c3b93cfe41d
#
_entry.id   7d3f2ea85049dbf7f8ce7c3b93cfe41d
#
_cell.length_a   1.000
_cell.length_b   1.000
_cell.length_c   1.000
_cell.angle_alpha   90.00
_cell.angle_beta   90.00
_cell.angle_gamma   90.00
#
_symmetry.space_group_name_H-M   'P 1'
#
loop_
_entity.id
_entity.type
_entity.pdbx_description
1 polymer ?
#
loop_
_entity_poly.entity_id
_entity_poly.type
_entity_poly.pdbx_seq_one_letter_code
_entity_poly.pdbx_strand_id
1 'polypeptide(L)'
;VTIPIPSDMGTGQIAQVVTKQGAVVSDWKMNYFSDMNVRGINSEDYIQMLFCLNDGVSWNIAGSREGACLAKGESCIYRGHGKMESLCYAQNSDFYFKNIKIPVPYFKRLLQDYFEDGEITVYEKKLLTGISKVSITPYMEHIFAELQDFTHYRGGLGYLFLESKIHELLSVYLSEVLELRIL
;
A
#
# COMPACT_ATOMS: atom_id res chain seq x y z
N VAL A 1 8.19 -8.54 -11.45
CA VAL A 1 8.67 -9.77 -10.77
C VAL A 1 7.48 -10.44 -10.12
N THR A 2 7.42 -11.78 -10.19
CA THR A 2 6.40 -12.59 -9.51
C THR A 2 7.08 -13.58 -8.58
N ILE A 3 6.63 -13.61 -7.33
CA ILE A 3 7.17 -14.49 -6.28
C ILE A 3 6.04 -15.44 -5.86
N PRO A 4 6.14 -16.74 -6.17
CA PRO A 4 5.12 -17.70 -5.76
C PRO A 4 5.18 -17.95 -4.25
N ILE A 5 4.05 -18.26 -3.64
CA ILE A 5 4.01 -18.82 -2.28
C ILE A 5 4.58 -20.24 -2.34
N PRO A 6 5.47 -20.63 -1.41
CA PRO A 6 5.99 -22.00 -1.36
C PRO A 6 4.85 -23.02 -1.28
N SER A 7 4.92 -24.06 -2.12
CA SER A 7 3.82 -25.03 -2.29
C SER A 7 3.51 -25.88 -1.06
N ASP A 8 4.43 -25.94 -0.11
CA ASP A 8 4.26 -26.58 1.19
C ASP A 8 3.59 -25.67 2.24
N MET A 9 3.55 -24.36 1.99
CA MET A 9 2.95 -23.36 2.89
C MET A 9 1.56 -22.93 2.44
N GLY A 10 1.30 -22.90 1.14
CA GLY A 10 0.04 -22.39 0.62
C GLY A 10 -0.01 -22.33 -0.91
N THR A 11 -0.93 -21.52 -1.40
CA THR A 11 -1.08 -21.21 -2.83
C THR A 11 -1.09 -19.71 -3.07
N GLY A 12 -0.81 -19.30 -4.29
CA GLY A 12 -0.85 -17.90 -4.70
C GLY A 12 0.52 -17.32 -5.01
N GLN A 13 0.56 -16.00 -5.09
CA GLN A 13 1.77 -15.28 -5.49
C GLN A 13 1.73 -13.81 -5.07
N ILE A 14 2.90 -13.22 -5.00
CA ILE A 14 3.11 -11.76 -4.91
C ILE A 14 3.67 -11.31 -6.25
N ALA A 15 2.90 -10.51 -6.99
CA ALA A 15 3.35 -9.87 -8.23
C ALA A 15 3.71 -8.42 -7.94
N GLN A 16 4.85 -7.96 -8.43
CA GLN A 16 5.26 -6.57 -8.22
C GLN A 16 5.94 -5.96 -9.44
N VAL A 17 5.77 -4.65 -9.57
CA VAL A 17 6.45 -3.81 -10.54
C VAL A 17 7.04 -2.59 -9.82
N VAL A 18 8.24 -2.20 -10.23
CA VAL A 18 8.94 -1.03 -9.68
C VAL A 18 9.01 0.04 -10.75
N THR A 19 8.60 1.27 -10.43
CA THR A 19 8.67 2.41 -11.33
C THR A 19 10.09 2.97 -11.39
N LYS A 20 10.33 3.88 -12.33
CA LYS A 20 11.64 4.59 -12.41
C LYS A 20 11.92 5.47 -11.21
N GLN A 21 10.89 5.96 -10.52
CA GLN A 21 11.03 6.75 -9.29
C GLN A 21 11.19 5.87 -8.03
N GLY A 22 11.23 4.55 -8.19
CA GLY A 22 11.38 3.59 -7.11
C GLY A 22 10.08 3.27 -6.36
N ALA A 23 8.93 3.76 -6.83
CA ALA A 23 7.65 3.33 -6.27
C ALA A 23 7.39 1.86 -6.66
N VAL A 24 6.85 1.09 -5.73
CA VAL A 24 6.54 -0.34 -5.92
C VAL A 24 5.03 -0.52 -5.87
N VAL A 25 4.47 -1.11 -6.91
CA VAL A 25 3.08 -1.58 -6.93
C VAL A 25 3.09 -3.08 -6.86
N SER A 26 2.37 -3.66 -5.90
CA SER A 26 2.31 -5.10 -5.74
C SER A 26 0.90 -5.60 -5.47
N ASP A 27 0.58 -6.75 -6.05
CA ASP A 27 -0.61 -7.54 -5.80
C ASP A 27 -0.22 -8.79 -5.02
N TRP A 28 -0.82 -8.98 -3.85
CA TRP A 28 -0.58 -10.11 -2.98
C TRP A 28 -1.84 -10.97 -2.97
N LYS A 29 -1.79 -12.13 -3.62
CA LYS A 29 -2.86 -13.12 -3.64
C LYS A 29 -2.34 -14.38 -2.98
N MET A 30 -2.85 -14.69 -1.81
CA MET A 30 -2.29 -15.74 -0.96
C MET A 30 -3.40 -16.50 -0.25
N ASN A 31 -3.23 -17.84 -0.16
CA ASN A 31 -4.02 -18.70 0.70
C ASN A 31 -3.06 -19.66 1.41
N TYR A 32 -3.07 -19.69 2.74
CA TYR A 32 -2.18 -20.52 3.53
C TYR A 32 -2.89 -21.76 4.07
N PHE A 33 -2.20 -22.90 4.07
CA PHE A 33 -2.75 -24.18 4.58
C PHE A 33 -2.79 -24.26 6.10
N SER A 34 -2.08 -23.38 6.79
CA SER A 34 -2.10 -23.24 8.25
C SER A 34 -1.99 -21.77 8.62
N ASP A 35 -2.31 -21.43 9.86
CA ASP A 35 -2.13 -20.07 10.36
C ASP A 35 -0.67 -19.63 10.21
N MET A 36 -0.45 -18.48 9.58
CA MET A 36 0.87 -17.94 9.33
C MET A 36 1.11 -16.66 10.12
N ASN A 37 2.20 -16.65 10.89
CA ASN A 37 2.71 -15.46 11.56
C ASN A 37 4.00 -15.00 10.89
N VAL A 38 3.91 -13.89 10.17
CA VAL A 38 5.05 -13.27 9.50
C VAL A 38 5.55 -12.11 10.33
N ARG A 39 6.84 -12.12 10.67
CA ARG A 39 7.48 -11.03 11.40
C ARG A 39 8.69 -10.52 10.64
N GLY A 40 8.87 -9.22 10.62
CA GLY A 40 10.00 -8.61 9.96
C GLY A 40 10.20 -7.16 10.36
N ILE A 41 11.40 -6.65 10.06
CA ILE A 41 11.71 -5.23 10.17
C ILE A 41 11.82 -4.68 8.77
N ASN A 42 11.07 -3.63 8.48
CA ASN A 42 11.19 -2.93 7.21
C ASN A 42 12.45 -2.04 7.25
N SER A 43 13.50 -2.45 6.54
CA SER A 43 14.77 -1.71 6.46
C SER A 43 14.71 -0.55 5.47
N GLU A 44 13.77 -0.57 4.55
CA GLU A 44 13.62 0.46 3.51
C GLU A 44 12.66 1.56 3.97
N ASP A 45 12.97 2.80 3.59
CA ASP A 45 12.20 3.97 4.00
C ASP A 45 11.13 4.32 2.98
N TYR A 46 10.00 3.64 3.11
CA TYR A 46 8.80 3.87 2.31
C TYR A 46 7.62 4.35 3.15
N ILE A 47 6.80 5.19 2.54
CA ILE A 47 5.39 5.31 2.92
C ILE A 47 4.63 4.22 2.16
N GLN A 48 3.74 3.51 2.83
CA GLN A 48 2.99 2.39 2.28
C GLN A 48 1.50 2.68 2.32
N MET A 49 0.81 2.41 1.22
CA MET A 49 -0.65 2.33 1.14
C MET A 49 -1.03 0.87 0.94
N LEU A 50 -1.69 0.28 1.92
CA LEU A 50 -2.13 -1.11 1.89
C LEU A 50 -3.66 -1.16 1.79
N PHE A 51 -4.17 -1.86 0.78
CA PHE A 51 -5.59 -1.99 0.47
C PHE A 51 -6.00 -3.45 0.61
N CYS A 52 -6.98 -3.74 1.48
CA CYS A 52 -7.52 -5.07 1.69
C CYS A 52 -8.73 -5.30 0.79
N LEU A 53 -8.56 -6.12 -0.25
CA LEU A 53 -9.59 -6.35 -1.27
C LEU A 53 -10.41 -7.61 -1.02
N ASN A 54 -9.96 -8.50 -0.13
CA ASN A 54 -10.71 -9.69 0.28
C ASN A 54 -10.51 -9.97 1.78
N ASP A 55 -10.16 -11.18 2.19
CA ASP A 55 -10.06 -11.52 3.62
C ASP A 55 -9.05 -10.65 4.35
N GLY A 56 -9.41 -10.23 5.56
CA GLY A 56 -8.63 -9.30 6.37
C GLY A 56 -7.48 -9.97 7.11
N VAL A 57 -6.58 -9.15 7.62
CA VAL A 57 -5.39 -9.57 8.35
C VAL A 57 -5.28 -8.87 9.70
N SER A 58 -4.86 -9.60 10.73
CA SER A 58 -4.42 -9.00 11.98
C SER A 58 -2.96 -8.56 11.85
N TRP A 59 -2.69 -7.32 12.23
CA TRP A 59 -1.41 -6.68 12.01
C TRP A 59 -0.99 -5.86 13.23
N ASN A 60 0.28 -5.95 13.60
CA ASN A 60 0.84 -5.21 14.71
C ASN A 60 2.18 -4.57 14.31
N ILE A 61 2.34 -3.31 14.66
CA ILE A 61 3.60 -2.57 14.50
C ILE A 61 4.14 -2.23 15.89
N ALA A 62 5.39 -2.59 16.17
CA ALA A 62 6.02 -2.29 17.45
C ALA A 62 6.03 -0.78 17.72
N GLY A 63 5.60 -0.39 18.91
CA GLY A 63 5.43 1.02 19.31
C GLY A 63 4.05 1.61 18.99
N SER A 64 3.17 0.88 18.29
CA SER A 64 1.75 1.21 18.20
C SER A 64 1.02 0.72 19.46
N ARG A 65 0.17 1.55 20.05
CA ARG A 65 -0.61 1.18 21.25
C ARG A 65 -1.76 0.23 20.96
N GLU A 66 -2.15 0.10 19.72
CA GLU A 66 -3.28 -0.73 19.30
C GLU A 66 -2.82 -1.71 18.23
N GLY A 67 -3.18 -2.99 18.40
CA GLY A 67 -3.12 -3.96 17.32
C GLY A 67 -4.01 -3.46 16.19
N ALA A 68 -3.48 -3.35 14.98
CA ALA A 68 -4.27 -2.98 13.84
C ALA A 68 -4.84 -4.24 13.21
N CYS A 69 -6.13 -4.23 12.84
CA CYS A 69 -6.64 -5.16 11.85
C CYS A 69 -7.02 -4.39 10.60
N LEU A 70 -6.87 -5.01 9.46
CA LEU A 70 -7.30 -4.48 8.18
C LEU A 70 -8.34 -5.43 7.60
N ALA A 71 -9.60 -5.00 7.57
CA ALA A 71 -10.71 -5.78 7.06
C ALA A 71 -10.91 -5.53 5.56
N LYS A 72 -11.72 -6.39 4.92
CA LYS A 72 -12.14 -6.20 3.53
C LYS A 72 -12.77 -4.82 3.31
N GLY A 73 -12.32 -4.11 2.28
CA GLY A 73 -12.79 -2.76 1.96
C GLY A 73 -12.11 -1.65 2.76
N GLU A 74 -11.18 -2.00 3.64
CA GLU A 74 -10.36 -1.03 4.37
C GLU A 74 -8.98 -0.87 3.73
N SER A 75 -8.40 0.29 3.94
CA SER A 75 -7.01 0.59 3.58
C SER A 75 -6.33 1.38 4.69
N CYS A 76 -5.01 1.37 4.68
CA CYS A 76 -4.23 2.21 5.58
C CYS A 76 -3.00 2.80 4.88
N ILE A 77 -2.56 3.96 5.37
CA ILE A 77 -1.29 4.57 5.00
C ILE A 77 -0.40 4.67 6.24
N TYR A 78 0.87 4.30 6.12
CA TYR A 78 1.83 4.32 7.21
C TYR A 78 3.27 4.28 6.73
N ARG A 79 4.20 4.60 7.63
CA ARG A 79 5.64 4.46 7.44
C ARG A 79 6.18 3.42 8.44
N GLY A 80 6.63 2.28 7.91
CA GLY A 80 7.09 1.14 8.73
C GLY A 80 8.60 1.10 9.00
N HIS A 81 9.37 2.06 8.50
CA HIS A 81 10.83 2.04 8.57
C HIS A 81 11.37 1.81 9.99
N GLY A 82 12.26 0.82 10.12
CA GLY A 82 12.91 0.48 11.38
C GLY A 82 12.01 -0.14 12.44
N LYS A 83 10.73 -0.35 12.17
CA LYS A 83 9.78 -0.94 13.11
C LYS A 83 9.61 -2.43 12.84
N MET A 84 9.46 -3.20 13.93
CA MET A 84 9.06 -4.60 13.83
C MET A 84 7.58 -4.67 13.50
N GLU A 85 7.25 -5.34 12.42
CA GLU A 85 5.89 -5.65 12.01
C GLU A 85 5.61 -7.14 12.18
N SER A 86 4.41 -7.48 12.60
CA SER A 86 3.92 -8.86 12.63
C SER A 86 2.53 -8.92 12.03
N LEU A 87 2.34 -9.85 11.07
CA LEU A 87 1.08 -10.09 10.39
C LEU A 87 0.64 -11.53 10.67
N CYS A 88 -0.64 -11.70 11.01
CA CYS A 88 -1.24 -13.00 11.25
C CYS A 88 -2.27 -13.27 10.15
N TYR A 89 -1.99 -14.28 9.33
CA TYR A 89 -2.86 -14.76 8.26
C TYR A 89 -3.55 -16.05 8.72
N ALA A 90 -4.88 -16.05 8.76
CA ALA A 90 -5.65 -17.23 9.13
C ALA A 90 -5.59 -18.31 8.02
N GLN A 91 -5.56 -19.57 8.41
CA GLN A 91 -5.59 -20.70 7.46
C GLN A 91 -6.84 -20.67 6.59
N ASN A 92 -6.72 -21.14 5.36
CA ASN A 92 -7.82 -21.28 4.38
C ASN A 92 -8.60 -20.01 4.07
N SER A 93 -8.00 -18.83 4.34
CA SER A 93 -8.53 -17.53 3.96
C SER A 93 -7.91 -17.08 2.64
N ASP A 94 -8.70 -16.44 1.80
CA ASP A 94 -8.27 -15.92 0.51
C ASP A 94 -7.86 -14.45 0.65
N PHE A 95 -6.58 -14.23 0.86
CA PHE A 95 -6.02 -12.88 0.99
C PHE A 95 -5.79 -12.26 -0.37
N TYR A 96 -6.32 -11.07 -0.56
CA TYR A 96 -5.99 -10.22 -1.69
C TYR A 96 -5.71 -8.80 -1.21
N PHE A 97 -4.44 -8.40 -1.28
CA PHE A 97 -3.99 -7.05 -0.97
C PHE A 97 -3.36 -6.41 -2.20
N LYS A 98 -3.64 -5.12 -2.38
CA LYS A 98 -2.83 -4.25 -3.22
C LYS A 98 -1.97 -3.41 -2.28
N ASN A 99 -0.66 -3.36 -2.54
CA ASN A 99 0.28 -2.56 -1.77
C ASN A 99 1.04 -1.61 -2.69
N ILE A 100 1.04 -0.35 -2.34
CA ILE A 100 1.80 0.69 -3.05
C ILE A 100 2.79 1.29 -2.06
N LYS A 101 4.08 1.15 -2.36
CA LYS A 101 5.17 1.71 -1.59
C LYS A 101 5.78 2.87 -2.36
N ILE A 102 5.94 4.01 -1.71
CA ILE A 102 6.55 5.21 -2.29
C ILE A 102 7.77 5.56 -1.44
N PRO A 103 8.99 5.67 -2.02
CA PRO A 103 10.15 6.13 -1.27
C PRO A 103 9.87 7.45 -0.57
N VAL A 104 10.17 7.56 0.72
CA VAL A 104 9.88 8.78 1.50
C VAL A 104 10.49 10.03 0.88
N PRO A 105 11.74 10.03 0.34
CA PRO A 105 12.28 11.20 -0.33
C PRO A 105 11.46 11.62 -1.57
N TYR A 106 10.94 10.64 -2.33
CA TYR A 106 10.08 10.93 -3.48
C TYR A 106 8.72 11.47 -3.03
N PHE A 107 8.10 10.85 -2.03
CA PHE A 107 6.85 11.31 -1.45
C PHE A 107 6.94 12.77 -0.93
N LYS A 108 8.03 13.11 -0.24
CA LYS A 108 8.26 14.48 0.25
C LYS A 108 8.39 15.47 -0.89
N ARG A 109 9.10 15.13 -1.98
CA ARG A 109 9.16 16.00 -3.18
C ARG A 109 7.76 16.23 -3.77
N LEU A 110 6.92 15.19 -3.87
CA LEU A 110 5.54 15.35 -4.35
C LEU A 110 4.75 16.33 -3.46
N LEU A 111 4.90 16.25 -2.14
CA LEU A 111 4.25 17.22 -1.26
C LEU A 111 4.79 18.65 -1.51
N GLN A 112 6.09 18.82 -1.64
CA GLN A 112 6.72 20.12 -1.89
C GLN A 112 6.31 20.72 -3.25
N ASP A 113 6.08 19.90 -4.25
CA ASP A 113 5.70 20.35 -5.59
C ASP A 113 4.26 20.88 -5.66
N TYR A 114 3.37 20.44 -4.75
CA TYR A 114 1.93 20.71 -4.85
C TYR A 114 1.31 21.43 -3.65
N PHE A 115 2.00 21.51 -2.51
CA PHE A 115 1.46 22.09 -1.27
C PHE A 115 2.34 23.20 -0.71
N GLU A 116 1.76 24.10 0.08
CA GLU A 116 2.51 25.15 0.77
C GLU A 116 3.23 24.61 2.03
N ASP A 117 4.31 25.24 2.44
CA ASP A 117 5.17 24.78 3.55
C ASP A 117 4.40 24.52 4.85
N GLY A 118 3.39 25.34 5.15
CA GLY A 118 2.55 25.17 6.34
C GLY A 118 1.70 23.91 6.31
N GLU A 119 1.17 23.55 5.14
CA GLU A 119 0.38 22.35 4.90
C GLU A 119 1.27 21.10 4.93
N ILE A 120 2.45 21.18 4.31
CA ILE A 120 3.42 20.06 4.25
C ILE A 120 3.76 19.60 5.67
N THR A 121 4.05 20.51 6.58
CA THR A 121 4.39 20.18 7.98
C THR A 121 3.27 19.38 8.65
N VAL A 122 2.02 19.76 8.44
CA VAL A 122 0.85 19.10 9.01
C VAL A 122 0.67 17.70 8.37
N TYR A 123 0.79 17.61 7.05
CA TYR A 123 0.59 16.38 6.31
C TYR A 123 1.70 15.38 6.59
N GLU A 124 2.96 15.79 6.62
CA GLU A 124 4.08 14.93 7.00
C GLU A 124 3.88 14.35 8.39
N LYS A 125 3.48 15.18 9.36
CA LYS A 125 3.21 14.70 10.71
C LYS A 125 2.09 13.65 10.71
N LYS A 126 0.97 13.90 10.04
CA LYS A 126 -0.17 12.97 9.99
C LYS A 126 0.20 11.65 9.29
N LEU A 127 0.91 11.73 8.15
CA LEU A 127 1.14 10.57 7.28
C LEU A 127 2.38 9.75 7.65
N LEU A 128 3.42 10.36 8.23
CA LEU A 128 4.69 9.70 8.49
C LEU A 128 4.86 9.20 9.94
N THR A 129 4.02 9.63 10.88
CA THR A 129 4.19 9.29 12.29
C THR A 129 3.16 8.29 12.84
N GLY A 130 2.08 8.03 12.12
CA GLY A 130 0.99 7.16 12.56
C GLY A 130 0.49 6.22 11.47
N ILE A 131 -0.59 5.55 11.77
CA ILE A 131 -1.38 4.75 10.83
C ILE A 131 -2.69 5.47 10.63
N SER A 132 -3.01 5.83 9.38
CA SER A 132 -4.31 6.39 9.03
C SER A 132 -5.08 5.38 8.21
N LYS A 133 -6.33 5.08 8.61
CA LYS A 133 -7.22 4.15 7.92
C LYS A 133 -8.32 4.91 7.20
N VAL A 134 -8.64 4.47 5.99
CA VAL A 134 -9.77 4.93 5.19
C VAL A 134 -10.43 3.77 4.48
N SER A 135 -11.71 3.91 4.17
CA SER A 135 -12.42 2.94 3.32
C SER A 135 -11.95 3.03 1.87
N ILE A 136 -11.88 1.88 1.20
CA ILE A 136 -11.63 1.83 -0.24
C ILE A 136 -12.88 2.34 -0.94
N THR A 137 -12.72 3.39 -1.76
CA THR A 137 -13.84 3.96 -2.53
C THR A 137 -14.00 3.25 -3.88
N PRO A 138 -15.19 3.30 -4.50
CA PRO A 138 -15.38 2.77 -5.86
C PRO A 138 -14.44 3.39 -6.90
N TYR A 139 -14.03 4.64 -6.69
CA TYR A 139 -13.07 5.29 -7.57
C TYR A 139 -11.66 4.70 -7.43
N MET A 140 -11.22 4.38 -6.20
CA MET A 140 -9.95 3.66 -5.99
C MET A 140 -9.98 2.28 -6.64
N GLU A 141 -11.10 1.55 -6.54
CA GLU A 141 -11.27 0.24 -7.20
C GLU A 141 -11.17 0.36 -8.72
N HIS A 142 -11.72 1.43 -9.30
CA HIS A 142 -11.58 1.71 -10.73
C HIS A 142 -10.11 1.92 -11.12
N ILE A 143 -9.35 2.71 -10.35
CA ILE A 143 -7.91 2.90 -10.58
C ILE A 143 -7.16 1.57 -10.46
N PHE A 144 -7.52 0.69 -9.52
CA PHE A 144 -6.90 -0.64 -9.39
C PHE A 144 -7.13 -1.52 -10.62
N ALA A 145 -8.32 -1.46 -11.21
CA ALA A 145 -8.60 -2.17 -12.46
C ALA A 145 -7.71 -1.64 -13.60
N GLU A 146 -7.59 -0.32 -13.74
CA GLU A 146 -6.76 0.29 -14.77
C GLU A 146 -5.25 0.03 -14.56
N LEU A 147 -4.77 -0.07 -13.32
CA LEU A 147 -3.37 -0.42 -13.04
C LEU A 147 -2.93 -1.76 -13.65
N GLN A 148 -3.86 -2.68 -13.90
CA GLN A 148 -3.57 -3.95 -14.56
C GLN A 148 -3.26 -3.76 -16.06
N ASP A 149 -3.74 -2.68 -16.66
CA ASP A 149 -3.58 -2.41 -18.08
C ASP A 149 -2.17 -1.92 -18.46
N PHE A 150 -1.30 -1.64 -17.47
CA PHE A 150 0.06 -1.16 -17.76
C PHE A 150 0.85 -2.10 -18.68
N THR A 151 0.54 -3.40 -18.70
CA THR A 151 1.16 -4.39 -19.57
C THR A 151 0.79 -4.23 -21.05
N HIS A 152 -0.28 -3.50 -21.36
CA HIS A 152 -0.68 -3.18 -22.73
C HIS A 152 0.23 -2.12 -23.37
N TYR A 153 1.01 -1.40 -22.57
CA TYR A 153 1.94 -0.37 -23.02
C TYR A 153 3.37 -0.90 -23.05
N ARG A 154 4.12 -0.60 -24.12
CA ARG A 154 5.50 -1.07 -24.28
C ARG A 154 6.51 -0.08 -23.72
N GLY A 155 7.53 -0.62 -23.06
CA GLY A 155 8.72 0.14 -22.63
C GLY A 155 8.38 1.33 -21.73
N GLY A 156 8.90 2.50 -22.05
CA GLY A 156 8.73 3.71 -21.25
C GLY A 156 7.29 4.19 -21.10
N LEU A 157 6.41 3.88 -22.08
CA LEU A 157 4.99 4.25 -22.00
C LEU A 157 4.27 3.50 -20.89
N GLY A 158 4.61 2.22 -20.65
CA GLY A 158 4.03 1.47 -19.53
C GLY A 158 4.39 2.08 -18.18
N TYR A 159 5.63 2.51 -18.00
CA TYR A 159 6.05 3.19 -16.77
C TYR A 159 5.39 4.56 -16.61
N LEU A 160 5.27 5.33 -17.69
CA LEU A 160 4.57 6.62 -17.66
C LEU A 160 3.09 6.45 -17.26
N PHE A 161 2.41 5.45 -17.85
CA PHE A 161 1.04 5.10 -17.49
C PHE A 161 0.94 4.69 -16.02
N LEU A 162 1.80 3.79 -15.55
CA LEU A 162 1.81 3.32 -14.18
C LEU A 162 2.02 4.47 -13.18
N GLU A 163 2.97 5.36 -13.44
CA GLU A 163 3.23 6.52 -12.58
C GLU A 163 2.06 7.49 -12.57
N SER A 164 1.40 7.72 -13.71
CA SER A 164 0.20 8.58 -13.77
C SER A 164 -0.94 8.03 -12.89
N LYS A 165 -1.13 6.71 -12.88
CA LYS A 165 -2.15 6.05 -12.05
C LYS A 165 -1.80 6.04 -10.57
N ILE A 166 -0.52 5.94 -10.22
CA ILE A 166 -0.06 6.10 -8.84
C ILE A 166 -0.35 7.53 -8.33
N HIS A 167 -0.08 8.56 -9.15
CA HIS A 167 -0.37 9.95 -8.80
C HIS A 167 -1.87 10.20 -8.65
N GLU A 168 -2.68 9.67 -9.55
CA GLU A 168 -4.13 9.74 -9.48
C GLU A 168 -4.65 9.10 -8.19
N LEU A 169 -4.21 7.86 -7.90
CA LEU A 169 -4.58 7.17 -6.68
C LEU A 169 -4.12 7.92 -5.43
N LEU A 170 -2.90 8.45 -5.43
CA LEU A 170 -2.37 9.21 -4.32
C LEU A 170 -3.21 10.46 -4.04
N SER A 171 -3.61 11.20 -5.09
CA SER A 171 -4.44 12.38 -4.95
C SER A 171 -5.81 12.06 -4.35
N VAL A 172 -6.47 11.00 -4.83
CA VAL A 172 -7.75 10.54 -4.28
C VAL A 172 -7.58 10.06 -2.84
N TYR A 173 -6.54 9.27 -2.57
CA TYR A 173 -6.29 8.73 -1.24
C TYR A 173 -5.98 9.82 -0.21
N LEU A 174 -5.13 10.77 -0.54
CA LEU A 174 -4.80 11.88 0.33
C LEU A 174 -6.02 12.78 0.60
N SER A 175 -6.90 12.97 -0.38
CA SER A 175 -8.14 13.72 -0.16
C SER A 175 -9.04 13.09 0.90
N GLU A 176 -9.08 11.76 0.97
CA GLU A 176 -9.81 11.02 2.01
C GLU A 176 -9.10 11.11 3.37
N VAL A 177 -7.80 10.81 3.41
CA VAL A 177 -7.02 10.77 4.67
C VAL A 177 -6.92 12.15 5.30
N LEU A 178 -6.77 13.20 4.49
CA LEU A 178 -6.61 14.58 4.97
C LEU A 178 -7.94 15.33 5.10
N GLU A 179 -9.06 14.69 4.72
CA GLU A 179 -10.41 15.29 4.78
C GLU A 179 -10.51 16.59 3.96
N LEU A 180 -9.85 16.63 2.79
CA LEU A 180 -9.76 17.81 1.93
C LEU A 180 -10.83 17.85 0.83
N ARG A 181 -11.89 17.04 0.90
CA ARG A 181 -12.99 17.10 -0.06
C ARG A 181 -13.72 18.43 0.07
N ILE A 182 -13.83 19.15 -1.04
CA ILE A 182 -14.78 20.24 -1.19
C ILE A 182 -16.14 19.58 -1.43
N LEU A 183 -17.07 19.79 -0.51
CA LEU A 183 -18.47 19.34 -0.63
C LEU A 183 -19.17 20.09 -1.74
#